data_665708ea0feff3702a540d75e4384e4e
#
_entry.id   665708ea0feff3702a540d75e4384e4e
#
_cell.length_a   1.000
_cell.length_b   1.000
_cell.length_c   1.000
_cell.angle_alpha   90.00
_cell.angle_beta   90.00
_cell.angle_gamma   90.00
#
_symmetry.space_group_name_H-M   'P 1'
#
loop_
_entity.id
_entity.type
_entity.pdbx_description
1 polymer ?
#
loop_
_entity_poly.entity_id
_entity_poly.type
_entity_poly.pdbx_seq_one_letter_code
_entity_poly.pdbx_strand_id
1 'polypeptide(L)'
;MSEAKIGLIDIETSPLRAHTWGLFDQNVGLNQIDREWTILSFCFKPLGASKKLTEYMDTAGDPLNDKAIVQRLWEIMHDYDFLIAQNGKRFDMRKMRARMILHDLPPPSPVRVIDTMLMARQVAAFTSNKLEWLSTYLSKIQKSKHKAFPGFELWSECLNDNPKAWAAMKKYNIPDVLSMEQVYLKLRPWVTGHPN
;
A
#
# COMPACT_ATOMS: atom_id res chain seq x y z
N MET A 1 -21.86 18.58 -12.83
CA MET A 1 -20.45 18.18 -12.54
C MET A 1 -20.52 16.75 -12.08
N SER A 2 -19.71 15.84 -12.64
CA SER A 2 -19.63 14.46 -12.15
C SER A 2 -19.05 14.45 -10.73
N GLU A 3 -19.57 13.59 -9.87
CA GLU A 3 -19.03 13.35 -8.53
C GLU A 3 -17.58 12.84 -8.64
N ALA A 4 -16.69 13.31 -7.75
CA ALA A 4 -15.28 12.93 -7.78
C ALA A 4 -15.13 11.44 -7.45
N LYS A 5 -14.39 10.70 -8.25
CA LYS A 5 -14.08 9.29 -8.03
C LYS A 5 -12.96 9.17 -7.01
N ILE A 6 -13.26 8.59 -5.85
CA ILE A 6 -12.32 8.41 -4.74
C ILE A 6 -12.13 6.91 -4.48
N GLY A 7 -10.88 6.46 -4.39
CA GLY A 7 -10.54 5.08 -4.04
C GLY A 7 -9.54 4.99 -2.89
N LEU A 8 -9.51 3.84 -2.22
CA LEU A 8 -8.51 3.52 -1.20
C LEU A 8 -7.52 2.52 -1.79
N ILE A 9 -6.24 2.70 -1.49
CA ILE A 9 -5.18 1.84 -2.02
C ILE A 9 -4.10 1.60 -0.96
N ASP A 10 -3.55 0.39 -0.99
CA ASP A 10 -2.42 -0.03 -0.18
C ASP A 10 -1.61 -1.05 -0.98
N ILE A 11 -0.28 -0.90 -1.01
CA ILE A 11 0.64 -1.79 -1.72
C ILE A 11 1.63 -2.44 -0.77
N GLU A 12 2.02 -3.67 -1.09
CA GLU A 12 3.12 -4.36 -0.44
C GLU A 12 4.28 -4.53 -1.43
N THR A 13 5.49 -4.26 -0.96
CA THR A 13 6.68 -4.37 -1.81
C THR A 13 7.66 -5.38 -1.26
N SER A 14 8.40 -6.03 -2.15
CA SER A 14 9.55 -6.82 -1.74
C SER A 14 10.66 -5.93 -1.18
N PRO A 15 11.53 -6.46 -0.32
CA PRO A 15 12.78 -5.80 0.03
C PRO A 15 13.76 -5.80 -1.15
N LEU A 16 14.74 -4.92 -1.08
CA LEU A 16 15.98 -5.08 -1.84
C LEU A 16 16.72 -6.34 -1.38
N ARG A 17 17.40 -7.02 -2.30
CA ARG A 17 18.37 -8.05 -1.96
C ARG A 17 19.77 -7.54 -2.25
N ALA A 18 20.63 -7.59 -1.23
CA ALA A 18 22.00 -7.11 -1.33
C ALA A 18 22.97 -7.99 -0.55
N HIS A 19 24.23 -8.00 -0.98
CA HIS A 19 25.34 -8.66 -0.30
C HIS A 19 26.01 -7.68 0.67
N THR A 20 26.17 -8.08 1.91
CA THR A 20 26.85 -7.27 2.95
C THR A 20 27.92 -8.10 3.64
N TRP A 21 28.98 -7.43 4.14
CA TRP A 21 30.07 -8.08 4.86
C TRP A 21 29.77 -8.31 6.34
N GLY A 22 28.77 -7.62 6.89
CA GLY A 22 28.42 -7.70 8.31
C GLY A 22 26.95 -7.34 8.56
N LEU A 23 26.53 -7.38 9.84
CA LEU A 23 25.15 -7.09 10.24
C LEU A 23 24.93 -5.65 10.65
N PHE A 24 25.97 -4.96 11.13
CA PHE A 24 25.87 -3.61 11.70
C PHE A 24 26.69 -2.62 10.90
N ASP A 25 26.27 -1.35 10.93
CA ASP A 25 26.98 -0.20 10.34
C ASP A 25 27.36 -0.37 8.86
N GLN A 26 26.48 -1.06 8.09
CA GLN A 26 26.71 -1.32 6.68
C GLN A 26 26.09 -0.24 5.79
N ASN A 27 26.93 0.41 4.99
CA ASN A 27 26.49 1.20 3.85
C ASN A 27 26.51 0.30 2.61
N VAL A 28 25.33 -0.02 2.07
CA VAL A 28 25.20 -0.87 0.90
C VAL A 28 25.48 -0.06 -0.36
N GLY A 29 26.54 -0.40 -1.08
CA GLY A 29 26.84 0.17 -2.39
C GLY A 29 25.91 -0.36 -3.47
N LEU A 30 25.68 0.40 -4.54
CA LEU A 30 24.80 -0.01 -5.64
C LEU A 30 25.27 -1.31 -6.30
N ASN A 31 26.58 -1.53 -6.37
CA ASN A 31 27.18 -2.78 -6.90
C ASN A 31 27.01 -4.00 -5.99
N GLN A 32 26.51 -3.84 -4.78
CA GLN A 32 26.20 -4.93 -3.85
C GLN A 32 24.71 -5.35 -3.96
N ILE A 33 23.88 -4.61 -4.72
CA ILE A 33 22.48 -4.95 -4.93
C ILE A 33 22.40 -6.09 -5.95
N ASP A 34 21.91 -7.24 -5.50
CA ASP A 34 21.67 -8.43 -6.29
C ASP A 34 20.30 -8.39 -6.98
N ARG A 35 19.32 -7.77 -6.30
CA ARG A 35 17.95 -7.69 -6.79
C ARG A 35 17.25 -6.41 -6.34
N GLU A 36 16.64 -5.74 -7.32
CA GLU A 36 15.76 -4.59 -7.07
C GLU A 36 14.43 -5.06 -6.47
N TRP A 37 13.77 -4.17 -5.72
CA TRP A 37 12.45 -4.43 -5.17
C TRP A 37 11.36 -4.41 -6.25
N THR A 38 10.29 -5.17 -6.03
CA THR A 38 9.09 -5.23 -6.86
C THR A 38 7.85 -4.97 -6.02
N ILE A 39 6.70 -4.66 -6.64
CA ILE A 39 5.41 -4.68 -5.96
C ILE A 39 4.93 -6.13 -5.88
N LEU A 40 4.75 -6.64 -4.67
CA LEU A 40 4.28 -8.01 -4.43
C LEU A 40 2.76 -8.13 -4.51
N SER A 41 2.05 -7.17 -3.93
CA SER A 41 0.58 -7.13 -3.97
C SER A 41 0.05 -5.72 -3.83
N PHE A 42 -1.21 -5.54 -4.22
CA PHE A 42 -1.99 -4.36 -3.85
C PHE A 42 -3.41 -4.76 -3.44
N CYS A 43 -4.02 -3.89 -2.67
CA CYS A 43 -5.44 -3.91 -2.37
C CYS A 43 -6.04 -2.55 -2.73
N PHE A 44 -7.17 -2.56 -3.45
CA PHE A 44 -7.88 -1.37 -3.86
C PHE A 44 -9.37 -1.49 -3.58
N LYS A 45 -10.02 -0.38 -3.20
CA LYS A 45 -11.46 -0.33 -2.99
C LYS A 45 -12.01 1.07 -3.31
N PRO A 46 -13.08 1.21 -4.11
CA PRO A 46 -13.79 2.48 -4.22
C PRO A 46 -14.35 2.92 -2.85
N LEU A 47 -14.23 4.22 -2.52
CA LEU A 47 -14.75 4.77 -1.28
C LEU A 47 -16.26 4.58 -1.18
N GLY A 48 -16.73 4.11 -0.02
CA GLY A 48 -18.16 3.87 0.23
C GLY A 48 -18.73 2.61 -0.44
N ALA A 49 -18.00 1.97 -1.33
CA ALA A 49 -18.45 0.75 -1.99
C ALA A 49 -18.53 -0.45 -1.00
N SER A 50 -19.33 -1.46 -1.36
CA SER A 50 -19.34 -2.71 -0.61
C SER A 50 -17.94 -3.32 -0.55
N LYS A 51 -17.60 -3.92 0.59
CA LYS A 51 -16.34 -4.68 0.73
C LYS A 51 -16.19 -5.84 -0.27
N LYS A 52 -17.28 -6.29 -0.90
CA LYS A 52 -17.22 -7.27 -2.00
C LYS A 52 -16.55 -6.73 -3.26
N LEU A 53 -16.47 -5.40 -3.41
CA LEU A 53 -15.80 -4.71 -4.51
C LEU A 53 -14.34 -4.38 -4.19
N THR A 54 -13.78 -4.96 -3.14
CA THR A 54 -12.36 -4.88 -2.84
C THR A 54 -11.59 -5.72 -3.86
N GLU A 55 -10.74 -5.07 -4.63
CA GLU A 55 -9.82 -5.72 -5.56
C GLU A 55 -8.53 -6.05 -4.83
N TYR A 56 -8.00 -7.24 -5.06
CA TYR A 56 -6.70 -7.66 -4.58
C TYR A 56 -5.97 -8.38 -5.72
N MET A 57 -4.73 -8.03 -5.92
CA MET A 57 -3.85 -8.68 -6.90
C MET A 57 -2.48 -8.90 -6.28
N ASP A 58 -1.83 -10.01 -6.62
CA ASP A 58 -0.47 -10.35 -6.20
C ASP A 58 0.34 -10.94 -7.35
N THR A 59 1.63 -11.15 -7.10
CA THR A 59 2.60 -11.72 -8.06
C THR A 59 2.86 -13.21 -7.83
N ALA A 60 1.92 -13.95 -7.22
CA ALA A 60 2.05 -15.39 -7.05
C ALA A 60 2.32 -16.08 -8.41
N GLY A 61 3.27 -17.01 -8.41
CA GLY A 61 3.75 -17.68 -9.62
C GLY A 61 4.97 -17.02 -10.27
N ASP A 62 5.16 -15.70 -10.11
CA ASP A 62 6.36 -14.96 -10.54
C ASP A 62 6.60 -13.72 -9.70
N PRO A 63 7.10 -13.86 -8.45
CA PRO A 63 7.24 -12.77 -7.48
C PRO A 63 8.17 -11.63 -7.92
N LEU A 64 8.94 -11.84 -8.97
CA LEU A 64 9.89 -10.85 -9.47
C LEU A 64 9.34 -10.03 -10.63
N ASN A 65 8.19 -10.40 -11.15
CA ASN A 65 7.56 -9.75 -12.29
C ASN A 65 6.26 -9.06 -11.85
N ASP A 66 6.36 -7.78 -11.57
CA ASP A 66 5.21 -6.97 -11.15
C ASP A 66 4.54 -6.21 -12.31
N LYS A 67 4.88 -6.54 -13.56
CA LYS A 67 4.38 -5.79 -14.74
C LYS A 67 2.84 -5.71 -14.78
N ALA A 68 2.17 -6.84 -14.55
CA ALA A 68 0.69 -6.89 -14.57
C ALA A 68 0.08 -6.04 -13.43
N ILE A 69 0.65 -6.11 -12.23
CA ILE A 69 0.25 -5.27 -11.08
C ILE A 69 0.45 -3.80 -11.40
N VAL A 70 1.62 -3.43 -11.91
CA VAL A 70 1.97 -2.03 -12.22
C VAL A 70 1.05 -1.47 -13.31
N GLN A 71 0.73 -2.27 -14.33
CA GLN A 71 -0.26 -1.89 -15.35
C GLN A 71 -1.63 -1.62 -14.71
N ARG A 72 -2.11 -2.51 -13.84
CA ARG A 72 -3.40 -2.33 -13.17
C ARG A 72 -3.43 -1.12 -12.26
N LEU A 73 -2.36 -0.86 -11.52
CA LEU A 73 -2.20 0.34 -10.68
C LEU A 73 -2.19 1.63 -11.52
N TRP A 74 -1.59 1.60 -12.71
CA TRP A 74 -1.63 2.70 -13.66
C TRP A 74 -3.06 3.01 -14.12
N GLU A 75 -3.85 1.98 -14.47
CA GLU A 75 -5.27 2.12 -14.83
C GLU A 75 -6.09 2.73 -13.68
N ILE A 76 -5.91 2.23 -12.45
CA ILE A 76 -6.56 2.80 -11.27
C ILE A 76 -6.22 4.28 -11.11
N MET A 77 -4.93 4.65 -11.23
CA MET A 77 -4.52 6.06 -11.15
C MET A 77 -5.09 6.92 -12.29
N HIS A 78 -5.39 6.31 -13.44
CA HIS A 78 -6.01 6.99 -14.58
C HIS A 78 -7.51 7.22 -14.39
N ASP A 79 -8.19 6.28 -13.73
CA ASP A 79 -9.64 6.24 -13.57
C ASP A 79 -10.17 7.01 -12.36
N TYR A 80 -9.31 7.38 -11.39
CA TYR A 80 -9.69 8.00 -10.13
C TYR A 80 -9.10 9.39 -9.96
N ASP A 81 -9.91 10.32 -9.41
CA ASP A 81 -9.48 11.71 -9.12
C ASP A 81 -8.68 11.78 -7.82
N PHE A 82 -9.02 10.93 -6.84
CA PHE A 82 -8.37 10.89 -5.53
C PHE A 82 -8.07 9.45 -5.10
N LEU A 83 -6.88 9.25 -4.53
CA LEU A 83 -6.51 8.02 -3.86
C LEU A 83 -6.22 8.28 -2.38
N ILE A 84 -6.88 7.54 -1.52
CA ILE A 84 -6.66 7.53 -0.08
C ILE A 84 -5.63 6.44 0.22
N ALA A 85 -4.57 6.80 0.94
CA ALA A 85 -3.55 5.86 1.37
C ALA A 85 -2.91 6.27 2.70
N GLN A 86 -2.39 5.33 3.45
CA GLN A 86 -1.72 5.57 4.72
C GLN A 86 -0.22 5.82 4.48
N ASN A 87 0.28 7.03 4.75
CA ASN A 87 1.64 7.47 4.37
C ASN A 87 1.87 7.42 2.85
N GLY A 88 0.79 7.45 2.08
CA GLY A 88 0.79 7.19 0.65
C GLY A 88 1.60 8.18 -0.17
N LYS A 89 1.66 9.46 0.25
CA LYS A 89 2.48 10.47 -0.44
C LYS A 89 3.97 10.11 -0.43
N ARG A 90 4.46 9.50 0.65
CA ARG A 90 5.87 9.15 0.80
C ARG A 90 6.20 7.74 0.34
N PHE A 91 5.25 6.80 0.44
CA PHE A 91 5.49 5.39 0.14
C PHE A 91 4.77 4.97 -1.13
N ASP A 92 3.47 4.67 -1.08
CA ASP A 92 2.73 4.03 -2.18
C ASP A 92 2.89 4.75 -3.51
N MET A 93 2.63 6.07 -3.55
CA MET A 93 2.70 6.85 -4.78
C MET A 93 4.08 6.88 -5.41
N ARG A 94 5.12 6.96 -4.57
CA ARG A 94 6.50 6.97 -5.07
C ARG A 94 6.92 5.61 -5.59
N LYS A 95 6.55 4.56 -4.88
CA LYS A 95 6.84 3.18 -5.26
C LYS A 95 6.12 2.81 -6.57
N MET A 96 4.82 3.09 -6.67
CA MET A 96 4.06 2.85 -7.91
C MET A 96 4.66 3.58 -9.11
N ARG A 97 4.94 4.90 -8.96
CA ARG A 97 5.53 5.69 -10.06
C ARG A 97 6.91 5.19 -10.48
N ALA A 98 7.76 4.80 -9.53
CA ALA A 98 9.07 4.22 -9.86
C ALA A 98 8.93 2.96 -10.72
N ARG A 99 8.00 2.05 -10.35
CA ARG A 99 7.76 0.85 -11.14
C ARG A 99 7.12 1.14 -12.49
N MET A 100 6.21 2.12 -12.58
CA MET A 100 5.65 2.57 -13.86
C MET A 100 6.73 3.08 -14.81
N ILE A 101 7.67 3.91 -14.32
CA ILE A 101 8.80 4.41 -15.10
C ILE A 101 9.69 3.25 -15.57
N LEU A 102 10.00 2.30 -14.68
CA LEU A 102 10.84 1.13 -15.01
C LEU A 102 10.17 0.16 -16.02
N HIS A 103 8.84 0.21 -16.14
CA HIS A 103 8.07 -0.55 -17.13
C HIS A 103 7.68 0.27 -18.36
N ASP A 104 8.28 1.45 -18.57
CA ASP A 104 8.05 2.33 -19.71
C ASP A 104 6.58 2.77 -19.89
N LEU A 105 5.81 2.83 -18.79
CA LEU A 105 4.45 3.33 -18.83
C LEU A 105 4.45 4.87 -18.89
N PRO A 106 3.56 5.48 -19.69
CA PRO A 106 3.41 6.92 -19.68
C PRO A 106 2.86 7.41 -18.31
N PRO A 107 3.06 8.70 -17.96
CA PRO A 107 2.46 9.26 -16.78
C PRO A 107 0.94 9.02 -16.74
N PRO A 108 0.37 8.52 -15.62
CA PRO A 108 -1.08 8.39 -15.49
C PRO A 108 -1.73 9.78 -15.42
N SER A 109 -3.06 9.85 -15.53
CA SER A 109 -3.82 11.07 -15.27
C SER A 109 -3.46 11.65 -13.89
N PRO A 110 -3.48 12.98 -13.72
CA PRO A 110 -3.21 13.60 -12.43
C PRO A 110 -4.19 13.10 -11.37
N VAL A 111 -3.70 12.34 -10.39
CA VAL A 111 -4.45 11.86 -9.24
C VAL A 111 -3.99 12.57 -7.98
N ARG A 112 -4.93 13.02 -7.15
CA ARG A 112 -4.64 13.64 -5.87
C ARG A 112 -4.60 12.60 -4.76
N VAL A 113 -3.70 12.77 -3.80
CA VAL A 113 -3.50 11.82 -2.70
C VAL A 113 -4.01 12.40 -1.40
N ILE A 114 -4.94 11.69 -0.79
CA ILE A 114 -5.43 11.93 0.58
C ILE A 114 -4.65 10.98 1.49
N ASP A 115 -3.75 11.53 2.28
CA ASP A 115 -2.86 10.76 3.15
C ASP A 115 -3.42 10.74 4.57
N THR A 116 -3.94 9.60 5.01
CA THR A 116 -4.61 9.44 6.31
C THR A 116 -3.66 9.66 7.49
N MET A 117 -2.36 9.38 7.33
CA MET A 117 -1.38 9.69 8.36
C MET A 117 -1.17 11.20 8.53
N LEU A 118 -1.12 11.94 7.42
CA LEU A 118 -1.00 13.40 7.47
C LEU A 118 -2.29 14.04 7.98
N MET A 119 -3.46 13.53 7.59
CA MET A 119 -4.74 13.97 8.17
C MET A 119 -4.75 13.81 9.69
N ALA A 120 -4.41 12.63 10.20
CA ALA A 120 -4.37 12.37 11.64
C ALA A 120 -3.45 13.35 12.37
N ARG A 121 -2.26 13.59 11.82
CA ARG A 121 -1.28 14.56 12.38
C ARG A 121 -1.78 16.01 12.38
N GLN A 122 -2.58 16.37 11.38
CA GLN A 122 -3.10 17.73 11.23
C GLN A 122 -4.21 18.03 12.23
N VAL A 123 -5.08 17.05 12.50
CA VAL A 123 -6.32 17.31 13.24
C VAL A 123 -6.25 16.94 14.71
N ALA A 124 -5.30 16.08 15.12
CA ALA A 124 -5.24 15.61 16.50
C ALA A 124 -3.83 15.17 16.93
N ALA A 125 -3.58 15.22 18.23
CA ALA A 125 -2.36 14.75 18.86
C ALA A 125 -2.51 13.30 19.34
N PHE A 126 -2.65 12.36 18.39
CA PHE A 126 -2.67 10.94 18.72
C PHE A 126 -1.32 10.44 19.22
N THR A 127 -1.32 9.44 20.10
CA THR A 127 -0.08 8.79 20.57
C THR A 127 0.75 8.22 19.41
N SER A 128 0.09 7.71 18.37
CA SER A 128 0.72 7.26 17.13
C SER A 128 -0.20 7.49 15.94
N ASN A 129 0.39 7.86 14.80
CA ASN A 129 -0.34 8.02 13.54
C ASN A 129 -0.15 6.82 12.61
N LYS A 130 0.40 5.69 13.09
CA LYS A 130 0.47 4.43 12.34
C LYS A 130 -0.93 3.83 12.21
N LEU A 131 -1.22 3.20 11.07
CA LEU A 131 -2.52 2.56 10.82
C LEU A 131 -2.87 1.53 11.90
N GLU A 132 -1.89 0.75 12.37
CA GLU A 132 -2.07 -0.21 13.45
C GLU A 132 -2.68 0.43 14.72
N TRP A 133 -2.17 1.59 15.11
CA TRP A 133 -2.68 2.31 16.28
C TRP A 133 -4.04 2.96 15.98
N LEU A 134 -4.15 3.69 14.87
CA LEU A 134 -5.39 4.39 14.50
C LEU A 134 -6.55 3.40 14.31
N SER A 135 -6.33 2.27 13.66
CA SER A 135 -7.37 1.25 13.45
C SER A 135 -7.87 0.63 14.75
N THR A 136 -7.01 0.50 15.76
CA THR A 136 -7.41 -0.03 17.08
C THR A 136 -8.48 0.84 17.74
N TYR A 137 -8.41 2.16 17.58
CA TYR A 137 -9.31 3.10 18.27
C TYR A 137 -10.38 3.70 17.36
N LEU A 138 -10.14 3.79 16.06
CA LEU A 138 -11.02 4.48 15.11
C LEU A 138 -11.75 3.52 14.15
N SER A 139 -11.41 2.23 14.15
CA SER A 139 -12.00 1.23 13.26
C SER A 139 -12.58 0.04 14.03
N LYS A 140 -13.63 -0.57 13.49
CA LYS A 140 -14.13 -1.89 13.94
C LYS A 140 -13.31 -3.04 13.34
N ILE A 141 -12.55 -2.76 12.31
CA ILE A 141 -11.65 -3.69 11.62
C ILE A 141 -10.24 -3.37 12.08
N GLN A 142 -9.60 -4.32 12.74
CA GLN A 142 -8.21 -4.15 13.18
C GLN A 142 -7.26 -4.65 12.11
N LYS A 143 -6.06 -4.04 12.05
CA LYS A 143 -4.97 -4.52 11.24
C LYS A 143 -4.66 -5.99 11.59
N SER A 144 -4.57 -6.84 10.57
CA SER A 144 -4.26 -8.26 10.75
C SER A 144 -2.80 -8.44 11.16
N LYS A 145 -2.54 -9.36 12.10
CA LYS A 145 -1.19 -9.84 12.40
C LYS A 145 -0.96 -11.17 11.68
N HIS A 146 0.08 -11.24 10.85
CA HIS A 146 0.45 -12.48 10.14
C HIS A 146 1.23 -13.43 11.07
N LYS A 147 0.53 -14.04 12.03
CA LYS A 147 1.13 -14.90 13.06
C LYS A 147 1.89 -16.12 12.51
N ALA A 148 1.45 -16.65 11.37
CA ALA A 148 2.08 -17.83 10.73
C ALA A 148 3.43 -17.50 10.07
N PHE A 149 3.70 -16.22 9.77
CA PHE A 149 4.92 -15.74 9.15
C PHE A 149 5.32 -14.42 9.87
N PRO A 150 5.96 -14.48 11.04
CA PRO A 150 6.23 -13.32 11.86
C PRO A 150 7.27 -12.39 11.24
N GLY A 151 7.09 -11.08 11.46
CA GLY A 151 8.04 -10.06 11.02
C GLY A 151 8.29 -10.08 9.52
N PHE A 152 9.54 -10.15 9.10
CA PHE A 152 9.99 -10.15 7.72
C PHE A 152 9.66 -11.44 6.95
N GLU A 153 9.38 -12.53 7.64
CA GLU A 153 9.20 -13.87 7.06
C GLU A 153 8.08 -13.91 6.01
N LEU A 154 6.98 -13.16 6.20
CA LEU A 154 5.90 -13.11 5.22
C LEU A 154 6.37 -12.68 3.84
N TRP A 155 7.15 -11.59 3.76
CA TRP A 155 7.69 -11.08 2.49
C TRP A 155 8.72 -12.02 1.88
N SER A 156 9.60 -12.61 2.72
CA SER A 156 10.57 -13.60 2.28
C SER A 156 9.91 -14.84 1.67
N GLU A 157 8.86 -15.34 2.32
CA GLU A 157 8.14 -16.52 1.85
C GLU A 157 7.27 -16.22 0.60
N CYS A 158 6.76 -15.00 0.44
CA CYS A 158 6.16 -14.58 -0.83
C CYS A 158 7.20 -14.58 -1.95
N LEU A 159 8.43 -14.12 -1.69
CA LEU A 159 9.52 -14.18 -2.68
C LEU A 159 9.97 -15.60 -3.02
N ASN A 160 9.76 -16.56 -2.12
CA ASN A 160 9.96 -18.01 -2.36
C ASN A 160 8.73 -18.65 -3.03
N ASP A 161 7.76 -17.86 -3.41
CA ASP A 161 6.49 -18.25 -4.02
C ASP A 161 5.69 -19.28 -3.19
N ASN A 162 5.74 -19.17 -1.87
CA ASN A 162 5.01 -20.04 -0.95
C ASN A 162 3.49 -19.71 -1.00
N PRO A 163 2.62 -20.66 -1.43
CA PRO A 163 1.18 -20.39 -1.54
C PRO A 163 0.51 -20.02 -0.21
N LYS A 164 1.03 -20.52 0.92
CA LYS A 164 0.51 -20.17 2.24
C LYS A 164 0.87 -18.75 2.62
N ALA A 165 2.04 -18.26 2.20
CA ALA A 165 2.45 -16.88 2.40
C ALA A 165 1.61 -15.92 1.56
N TRP A 166 1.32 -16.24 0.31
CA TRP A 166 0.39 -15.45 -0.53
C TRP A 166 -1.01 -15.39 0.07
N ALA A 167 -1.54 -16.50 0.57
CA ALA A 167 -2.81 -16.50 1.28
C ALA A 167 -2.78 -15.64 2.56
N ALA A 168 -1.66 -15.61 3.27
CA ALA A 168 -1.47 -14.75 4.43
C ALA A 168 -1.32 -13.28 4.04
N MET A 169 -0.59 -12.97 2.95
CA MET A 169 -0.45 -11.62 2.38
C MET A 169 -1.81 -11.02 2.04
N LYS A 170 -2.68 -11.78 1.37
CA LYS A 170 -4.05 -11.35 1.07
C LYS A 170 -4.85 -11.05 2.33
N LYS A 171 -4.75 -11.90 3.35
CA LYS A 171 -5.40 -11.71 4.66
C LYS A 171 -4.83 -10.53 5.46
N TYR A 172 -3.63 -10.10 5.13
CA TYR A 172 -2.96 -8.95 5.72
C TYR A 172 -3.36 -7.65 5.01
N ASN A 173 -3.23 -7.58 3.68
CA ASN A 173 -3.39 -6.36 2.89
C ASN A 173 -4.86 -5.89 2.79
N ILE A 174 -5.85 -6.81 2.65
CA ILE A 174 -7.27 -6.43 2.56
C ILE A 174 -7.78 -5.72 3.82
N PRO A 175 -7.57 -6.21 5.05
CA PRO A 175 -7.95 -5.50 6.27
C PRO A 175 -7.31 -4.12 6.43
N ASP A 176 -6.11 -3.89 5.89
CA ASP A 176 -5.46 -2.58 5.94
C ASP A 176 -6.28 -1.54 5.17
N VAL A 177 -6.72 -1.84 3.95
CA VAL A 177 -7.60 -0.95 3.17
C VAL A 177 -8.96 -0.75 3.83
N LEU A 178 -9.58 -1.82 4.35
CA LEU A 178 -10.89 -1.72 4.99
C LEU A 178 -10.85 -0.94 6.30
N SER A 179 -9.79 -1.09 7.10
CA SER A 179 -9.61 -0.32 8.33
C SER A 179 -9.26 1.14 8.04
N MET A 180 -8.44 1.38 7.02
CA MET A 180 -8.08 2.72 6.57
C MET A 180 -9.32 3.52 6.11
N GLU A 181 -10.29 2.89 5.45
CA GLU A 181 -11.56 3.54 5.11
C GLU A 181 -12.26 4.07 6.35
N GLN A 182 -12.37 3.25 7.40
CA GLN A 182 -13.04 3.67 8.64
C GLN A 182 -12.26 4.77 9.36
N VAL A 183 -10.92 4.69 9.39
CA VAL A 183 -10.05 5.75 9.92
C VAL A 183 -10.27 7.05 9.14
N TYR A 184 -10.25 7.00 7.81
CA TYR A 184 -10.50 8.14 6.96
C TYR A 184 -11.86 8.77 7.24
N LEU A 185 -12.94 7.99 7.28
CA LEU A 185 -14.29 8.49 7.53
C LEU A 185 -14.45 9.15 8.91
N LYS A 186 -13.70 8.69 9.92
CA LYS A 186 -13.64 9.31 11.25
C LYS A 186 -12.87 10.63 11.27
N LEU A 187 -11.80 10.74 10.48
CA LEU A 187 -10.96 11.94 10.39
C LEU A 187 -11.55 13.02 9.47
N ARG A 188 -12.28 12.61 8.43
CA ARG A 188 -12.81 13.50 7.38
C ARG A 188 -13.54 14.73 7.92
N PRO A 189 -14.47 14.65 8.91
CA PRO A 189 -15.21 15.80 9.42
C PRO A 189 -14.32 16.86 10.09
N TRP A 190 -13.10 16.51 10.47
CA TRP A 190 -12.14 17.39 11.15
C TRP A 190 -11.19 18.12 10.19
N VAL A 191 -11.20 17.77 8.91
CA VAL A 191 -10.31 18.34 7.90
C VAL A 191 -11.05 19.38 7.09
N THR A 192 -10.48 20.60 7.00
CA THR A 192 -10.98 21.67 6.13
C THR A 192 -10.46 21.49 4.69
N GLY A 193 -11.27 21.89 3.69
CA GLY A 193 -10.87 21.83 2.27
C GLY A 193 -10.84 20.42 1.69
N HIS A 194 -11.60 19.51 2.25
CA HIS A 194 -11.79 18.16 1.72
C HIS A 194 -12.63 18.19 0.42
N PRO A 195 -12.33 17.40 -0.62
CA PRO A 195 -13.22 17.27 -1.77
C PRO A 195 -14.58 16.69 -1.33
N ASN A 196 -15.66 17.33 -1.78
CA ASN A 196 -17.04 16.88 -1.57
C ASN A 196 -17.39 15.80 -2.58
#